data_30eae9a99da211534056c2cbc34b649c
#
_entry.id   30eae9a99da211534056c2cbc34b649c
#
_cell.length_a   1.000
_cell.length_b   1.000
_cell.length_c   1.000
_cell.angle_alpha   90.00
_cell.angle_beta   90.00
_cell.angle_gamma   90.00
#
_symmetry.space_group_name_H-M   'P 1'
#
loop_
_entity.id
_entity.type
_entity.pdbx_description
1 polymer ?
#
loop_
_entity_poly.entity_id
_entity_poly.type
_entity_poly.pdbx_seq_one_letter_code
_entity_poly.pdbx_strand_id
1 'polypeptide(L)'
;MLFVLRLRMSQADAHYAGDLVDGARLMALFGDVATELLIRKDGDEGLFVAYDMVEFTAPVYAGDYLEVRGEITKVGNSSRRMEFTAHKVIQSLRDAEQPSAAEVLAEPLLVA
;
A
#
# COMPACT_ATOMS: atom_id res chain seq x y z
N MET A 1 -15.88 -1.89 -7.98
CA MET A 1 -15.79 -2.12 -6.52
C MET A 1 -14.47 -1.56 -6.03
N LEU A 2 -14.51 -0.74 -5.02
CA LEU A 2 -13.35 -0.11 -4.38
C LEU A 2 -13.13 -0.74 -3.00
N PHE A 3 -11.88 -1.04 -2.68
CA PHE A 3 -11.50 -1.48 -1.34
C PHE A 3 -10.37 -0.61 -0.80
N VAL A 4 -10.42 -0.30 0.49
CA VAL A 4 -9.40 0.50 1.18
C VAL A 4 -8.86 -0.28 2.37
N LEU A 5 -7.55 -0.45 2.41
CA LEU A 5 -6.82 -1.02 3.53
C LEU A 5 -6.01 0.08 4.19
N ARG A 6 -6.16 0.22 5.50
CA ARG A 6 -5.38 1.20 6.28
C ARG A 6 -4.54 0.47 7.30
N LEU A 7 -3.25 0.79 7.36
CA LEU A 7 -2.33 0.12 8.27
C LEU A 7 -1.11 0.99 8.59
N ARG A 8 -0.45 0.61 9.69
CA ARG A 8 0.80 1.23 10.11
C ARG A 8 1.97 0.37 9.67
N MET A 9 3.02 1.00 9.14
CA MET A 9 4.28 0.32 8.86
C MET A 9 5.03 0.07 10.16
N SER A 10 5.42 -1.18 10.40
CA SER A 10 6.18 -1.58 11.58
C SER A 10 7.67 -1.55 11.30
N GLN A 11 8.49 -1.73 12.35
CA GLN A 11 9.93 -1.91 12.20
C GLN A 11 10.26 -3.15 11.36
N ALA A 12 9.44 -4.19 11.43
CA ALA A 12 9.62 -5.39 10.62
C ALA A 12 9.43 -5.13 9.12
N ASP A 13 8.71 -4.07 8.75
CA ASP A 13 8.51 -3.67 7.35
C ASP A 13 9.69 -2.89 6.79
N ALA A 14 10.55 -2.35 7.65
CA ALA A 14 11.72 -1.56 7.25
C ALA A 14 12.86 -2.50 6.87
N HIS A 15 12.99 -2.77 5.57
CA HIS A 15 14.01 -3.68 5.03
C HIS A 15 15.37 -2.99 4.88
N TYR A 16 15.36 -1.69 4.57
CA TYR A 16 16.58 -0.92 4.33
C TYR A 16 17.01 -0.12 5.55
N ALA A 17 18.25 0.36 5.52
CA ALA A 17 18.79 1.22 6.57
C ALA A 17 17.96 2.51 6.70
N GLY A 18 18.01 3.13 7.90
CA GLY A 18 17.28 4.36 8.17
C GLY A 18 15.79 4.18 8.30
N ASP A 19 15.34 2.98 8.66
CA ASP A 19 13.92 2.63 8.82
C ASP A 19 13.10 2.72 7.52
N LEU A 20 13.78 2.65 6.37
CA LEU A 20 13.14 2.75 5.07
C LEU A 20 12.42 1.44 4.71
N VAL A 21 11.14 1.55 4.36
CA VAL A 21 10.33 0.44 3.88
C VAL A 21 10.58 0.25 2.38
N ASP A 22 10.79 -1.00 1.96
CA ASP A 22 11.05 -1.32 0.56
C ASP A 22 9.76 -1.39 -0.28
N GLY A 23 9.91 -1.19 -1.59
CA GLY A 23 8.80 -1.25 -2.52
C GLY A 23 8.12 -2.62 -2.57
N ALA A 24 8.86 -3.69 -2.32
CA ALA A 24 8.29 -5.04 -2.29
C ALA A 24 7.20 -5.18 -1.22
N ARG A 25 7.35 -4.49 -0.09
CA ARG A 25 6.31 -4.48 0.95
C ARG A 25 5.03 -3.80 0.46
N LEU A 26 5.16 -2.70 -0.29
CA LEU A 26 4.00 -2.02 -0.87
C LEU A 26 3.31 -2.90 -1.91
N MET A 27 4.06 -3.62 -2.71
CA MET A 27 3.50 -4.58 -3.66
C MET A 27 2.78 -5.73 -2.96
N ALA A 28 3.28 -6.20 -1.82
CA ALA A 28 2.59 -7.20 -1.02
C ALA A 28 1.23 -6.68 -0.52
N LEU A 29 1.15 -5.40 -0.15
CA LEU A 29 -0.11 -4.78 0.24
C LEU A 29 -1.09 -4.67 -0.93
N PHE A 30 -0.61 -4.33 -2.12
CA PHE A 30 -1.44 -4.36 -3.32
C PHE A 30 -1.97 -5.77 -3.60
N GLY A 31 -1.15 -6.78 -3.36
CA GLY A 31 -1.56 -8.18 -3.48
C GLY A 31 -2.69 -8.53 -2.52
N ASP A 32 -2.61 -8.08 -1.26
CA ASP A 32 -3.65 -8.31 -0.27
C ASP A 32 -4.96 -7.64 -0.67
N VAL A 33 -4.90 -6.40 -1.16
CA VAL A 33 -6.08 -5.67 -1.64
C VAL A 33 -6.68 -6.37 -2.85
N ALA A 34 -5.85 -6.81 -3.81
CA ALA A 34 -6.31 -7.54 -4.98
C ALA A 34 -7.02 -8.84 -4.59
N THR A 35 -6.45 -9.58 -3.66
CA THR A 35 -7.02 -10.84 -3.18
C THR A 35 -8.39 -10.62 -2.54
N GLU A 36 -8.52 -9.61 -1.70
CA GLU A 36 -9.81 -9.31 -1.06
C GLU A 36 -10.86 -8.87 -2.08
N LEU A 37 -10.48 -8.04 -3.06
CA LEU A 37 -11.38 -7.65 -4.15
C LEU A 37 -11.89 -8.85 -4.93
N LEU A 38 -11.02 -9.82 -5.23
CA LEU A 38 -11.40 -11.03 -5.94
C LEU A 38 -12.34 -11.91 -5.11
N ILE A 39 -12.05 -12.07 -3.81
CA ILE A 39 -12.93 -12.82 -2.91
C ILE A 39 -14.32 -12.19 -2.85
N ARG A 40 -14.39 -10.86 -2.74
CA ARG A 40 -15.67 -10.14 -2.69
C ARG A 40 -16.44 -10.21 -4.00
N LYS A 41 -15.74 -10.18 -5.13
CA LYS A 41 -16.33 -10.22 -6.46
C LYS A 41 -16.73 -11.62 -6.89
N ASP A 42 -15.81 -12.57 -6.74
CA ASP A 42 -15.90 -13.90 -7.34
C ASP A 42 -16.01 -15.05 -6.31
N GLY A 43 -15.82 -14.76 -5.01
CA GLY A 43 -15.81 -15.77 -3.97
C GLY A 43 -14.56 -16.64 -3.98
N ASP A 44 -13.50 -16.21 -4.64
CA ASP A 44 -12.26 -16.95 -4.81
C ASP A 44 -11.09 -15.97 -4.84
N GLU A 45 -9.97 -16.36 -4.24
CA GLU A 45 -8.80 -15.48 -4.15
C GLU A 45 -8.08 -15.27 -5.49
N GLY A 46 -8.32 -16.13 -6.47
CA GLY A 46 -7.70 -16.03 -7.79
C GLY A 46 -6.20 -16.22 -7.78
N LEU A 47 -5.57 -15.83 -8.87
CA LEU A 47 -4.12 -15.85 -9.04
C LEU A 47 -3.64 -14.53 -9.60
N PHE A 48 -2.54 -14.04 -9.06
CA PHE A 48 -1.87 -12.87 -9.60
C PHE A 48 -1.09 -13.26 -10.84
N VAL A 49 -1.25 -12.50 -11.93
CA VAL A 49 -0.58 -12.82 -13.20
C VAL A 49 0.56 -11.85 -13.47
N ALA A 50 0.30 -10.56 -13.42
CA ALA A 50 1.30 -9.55 -13.75
C ALA A 50 0.89 -8.16 -13.27
N TYR A 51 1.89 -7.31 -13.11
CA TYR A 51 1.72 -5.85 -13.07
C TYR A 51 2.16 -5.28 -14.41
N ASP A 52 1.36 -4.41 -14.99
CA ASP A 52 1.75 -3.69 -16.21
C ASP A 52 2.72 -2.56 -15.89
N MET A 53 2.48 -1.88 -14.77
CA MET A 53 3.29 -0.74 -14.34
C MET A 53 3.22 -0.61 -12.83
N VAL A 54 4.37 -0.33 -12.22
CA VAL A 54 4.48 0.00 -10.79
C VAL A 54 5.40 1.20 -10.66
N GLU A 55 4.95 2.23 -9.95
CA GLU A 55 5.76 3.41 -9.67
C GLU A 55 5.80 3.66 -8.17
N PHE A 56 6.99 3.99 -7.64
CA PHE A 56 7.19 4.42 -6.27
C PHE A 56 7.54 5.90 -6.31
N THR A 57 6.69 6.73 -5.73
CA THR A 57 6.77 8.18 -5.91
C THR A 57 7.30 8.93 -4.70
N ALA A 58 7.30 8.31 -3.53
CA ALA A 58 7.82 8.91 -2.31
C ALA A 58 8.24 7.82 -1.32
N PRO A 59 9.21 8.10 -0.43
CA PRO A 59 9.68 7.10 0.53
C PRO A 59 8.67 6.88 1.65
N VAL A 60 8.67 5.65 2.18
CA VAL A 60 7.86 5.22 3.31
C VAL A 60 8.79 4.72 4.40
N TYR A 61 8.52 5.08 5.64
CA TYR A 61 9.33 4.69 6.79
C TYR A 61 8.50 3.97 7.84
N ALA A 62 9.18 3.18 8.67
CA ALA A 62 8.54 2.57 9.83
C ALA A 62 7.86 3.65 10.68
N GLY A 63 6.64 3.38 11.11
CA GLY A 63 5.80 4.33 11.84
C GLY A 63 4.85 5.14 10.96
N ASP A 64 5.04 5.15 9.66
CA ASP A 64 4.10 5.81 8.74
C ASP A 64 2.81 5.01 8.64
N TYR A 65 1.68 5.72 8.50
CA TYR A 65 0.39 5.09 8.23
C TYR A 65 0.04 5.28 6.77
N LEU A 66 -0.40 4.20 6.15
CA LEU A 66 -0.78 4.18 4.74
C LEU A 66 -2.25 3.84 4.57
N GLU A 67 -2.87 4.46 3.58
CA GLU A 67 -4.11 3.99 2.99
C GLU A 67 -3.80 3.40 1.62
N VAL A 68 -4.09 2.12 1.47
CA VAL A 68 -3.88 1.39 0.21
C VAL A 68 -5.24 1.14 -0.40
N ARG A 69 -5.44 1.62 -1.62
CA ARG A 69 -6.70 1.54 -2.33
C ARG A 69 -6.55 0.67 -3.56
N GLY A 70 -7.60 -0.08 -3.87
CA GLY A 70 -7.67 -0.83 -5.10
C GLY A 70 -9.08 -0.87 -5.64
N GLU A 71 -9.19 -0.92 -6.95
CA GLU A 71 -10.49 -1.12 -7.58
C GLU A 71 -10.33 -1.97 -8.84
N ILE A 72 -11.40 -2.71 -9.14
CA ILE A 72 -11.48 -3.48 -10.38
C ILE A 72 -11.92 -2.52 -11.47
N THR A 73 -11.08 -2.35 -12.50
CA THR A 73 -11.32 -1.44 -13.61
C THR A 73 -11.86 -2.12 -14.85
N LYS A 74 -11.62 -3.43 -14.98
CA LYS A 74 -12.11 -4.20 -16.11
C LYS A 74 -12.33 -5.66 -15.73
N VAL A 75 -13.46 -6.20 -16.15
CA VAL A 75 -13.80 -7.61 -15.97
C VAL A 75 -13.83 -8.27 -17.35
N GLY A 76 -12.89 -9.19 -17.57
CA GLY A 76 -12.86 -10.04 -18.75
C GLY A 76 -13.54 -11.38 -18.47
N ASN A 77 -13.48 -12.26 -19.42
CA ASN A 77 -14.11 -13.57 -19.32
C ASN A 77 -13.50 -14.42 -18.18
N SER A 78 -12.16 -14.42 -18.09
CA SER A 78 -11.42 -15.12 -17.04
C SER A 78 -10.36 -14.22 -16.39
N SER A 79 -10.42 -12.92 -16.62
CA SER A 79 -9.44 -11.97 -16.14
C SER A 79 -10.09 -10.79 -15.42
N ARG A 80 -9.33 -10.18 -14.53
CA ARG A 80 -9.69 -8.95 -13.82
C ARG A 80 -8.52 -7.99 -13.87
N ARG A 81 -8.79 -6.77 -14.32
CA ARG A 81 -7.80 -5.69 -14.28
C ARG A 81 -8.09 -4.80 -13.09
N MET A 82 -7.04 -4.38 -12.40
CA MET A 82 -7.16 -3.55 -11.20
C MET A 82 -6.17 -2.41 -11.23
N GLU A 83 -6.51 -1.34 -10.54
CA GLU A 83 -5.62 -0.24 -10.27
C GLU A 83 -5.49 -0.05 -8.76
N PHE A 84 -4.27 0.26 -8.31
CA PHE A 84 -3.95 0.44 -6.90
C PHE A 84 -3.24 1.76 -6.68
N THR A 85 -3.49 2.36 -5.53
CA THR A 85 -2.70 3.49 -5.03
C THR A 85 -2.42 3.31 -3.55
N ALA A 86 -1.29 3.83 -3.10
CA ALA A 86 -0.98 3.92 -1.69
C ALA A 86 -0.65 5.37 -1.34
N HIS A 87 -1.27 5.87 -0.29
CA HIS A 87 -1.06 7.22 0.21
C HIS A 87 -0.60 7.16 1.66
N LYS A 88 0.39 7.97 2.00
CA LYS A 88 0.78 8.21 3.38
C LYS A 88 -0.18 9.24 3.97
N VAL A 89 -0.77 8.93 5.12
CA VAL A 89 -1.74 9.80 5.81
C VAL A 89 -1.22 10.31 7.14
N ILE A 90 -0.34 9.57 7.79
CA ILE A 90 0.40 9.97 8.99
C ILE A 90 1.85 9.63 8.75
N GLN A 91 2.76 10.55 9.06
CA GLN A 91 4.17 10.26 8.90
C GLN A 91 4.93 10.40 10.22
N SER A 92 5.86 9.47 10.44
CA SER A 92 6.87 9.60 11.48
C SER A 92 7.75 10.81 11.16
N LEU A 93 8.00 11.65 12.15
CA LEU A 93 8.90 12.80 11.97
C LEU A 93 10.37 12.40 11.91
N ARG A 94 10.70 11.18 12.35
CA ARG A 94 12.06 10.67 12.34
C ARG A 94 13.03 11.61 13.05
N ASP A 95 12.56 12.21 14.14
CA ASP A 95 13.33 13.13 14.94
C ASP A 95 14.12 12.34 16.00
N ALA A 96 15.46 12.46 15.99
CA ALA A 96 16.31 11.73 16.93
C ALA A 96 16.05 12.14 18.39
N GLU A 97 15.62 13.38 18.64
CA GLU A 97 15.30 13.87 19.98
C GLU A 97 13.90 13.49 20.44
N GLN A 98 13.00 13.25 19.52
CA GLN A 98 11.62 12.85 19.77
C GLN A 98 11.24 11.69 18.83
N PRO A 99 11.79 10.49 19.08
CA PRO A 99 11.66 9.39 18.12
C PRO A 99 10.24 8.87 17.94
N SER A 100 9.33 9.15 18.85
CA SER A 100 7.92 8.76 18.74
C SER A 100 7.02 9.84 18.12
N ALA A 101 7.58 11.00 17.77
CA ALA A 101 6.78 12.08 17.20
C ALA A 101 6.33 11.74 15.77
N ALA A 102 5.07 12.07 15.48
CA ALA A 102 4.46 11.85 14.17
C ALA A 102 3.47 12.98 13.90
N GLU A 103 3.12 13.16 12.62
CA GLU A 103 2.14 14.17 12.23
C GLU A 103 1.10 13.60 11.28
N VAL A 104 -0.14 14.06 11.43
CA VAL A 104 -1.20 13.80 10.48
C VAL A 104 -1.02 14.75 9.31
N LEU A 105 -0.88 14.22 8.10
CA LEU A 105 -0.71 15.04 6.90
C LEU A 105 -2.03 15.72 6.55
N ALA A 106 -1.97 17.05 6.30
CA ALA A 106 -3.15 17.80 5.85
C ALA A 106 -3.68 17.23 4.53
N GLU A 107 -2.77 16.82 3.65
CA GLU A 107 -3.10 16.13 2.40
C GLU A 107 -2.35 14.81 2.32
N PRO A 108 -3.05 13.70 2.03
CA PRO A 108 -2.38 12.42 1.81
C PRO A 108 -1.32 12.52 0.71
N LEU A 109 -0.18 11.87 0.92
CA LEU A 109 0.94 11.87 -0.01
C LEU A 109 0.96 10.56 -0.79
N LEU A 110 0.87 10.63 -2.11
CA LEU A 110 0.98 9.46 -2.97
C LEU A 110 2.39 8.87 -2.86
N VAL A 111 2.49 7.60 -2.48
CA VAL A 111 3.78 6.89 -2.34
C VAL A 111 3.95 5.77 -3.36
N ALA A 112 2.85 5.25 -3.89
CA ALA A 112 2.89 4.23 -4.95
C ALA A 112 1.55 4.13 -5.68
#